data_50ceb2437ce4b8a402f82a99c3842e68
#
_entry.id   50ceb2437ce4b8a402f82a99c3842e68
#
_cell.length_a   1.000
_cell.length_b   1.000
_cell.length_c   1.000
_cell.angle_alpha   90.00
_cell.angle_beta   90.00
_cell.angle_gamma   90.00
#
_symmetry.space_group_name_H-M   'P 1'
#
loop_
_entity.id
_entity.type
_entity.pdbx_description
1 polymer ?
#
loop_
_entity_poly.entity_id
_entity_poly.type
_entity_poly.pdbx_seq_one_letter_code
_entity_poly.pdbx_strand_id
1 'polypeptide(L)'
;MTFALCTFAWTSVGESSNPELLATELPLSIVNECETQRTCQGAQEFISRWVSRNQSSDLFVVYRAACTSDPCGSWLVEKTSQGPVTRLAMYNRFRLINGNNTHPDVEMQRRVSDSQTSYVYYVWAKDHYVKTETRDTYHVNGVECGTRDQCYAEAVKANRNQHTDHALKIWETVHGLSWI
;
A
#
# COMPACT_ATOMS: atom_id res chain seq x y z
N MET A 1 8.83 21.33 66.29
CA MET A 1 8.61 20.24 65.29
C MET A 1 8.02 20.88 64.04
N THR A 2 8.83 21.12 63.03
CA THR A 2 8.43 21.82 61.78
C THR A 2 8.35 20.76 60.69
N PHE A 3 7.12 20.49 60.18
CA PHE A 3 6.94 19.53 59.07
C PHE A 3 7.18 20.32 57.73
N ALA A 4 8.18 19.85 57.00
CA ALA A 4 8.44 20.27 55.61
C ALA A 4 7.52 19.46 54.70
N LEU A 5 6.59 20.14 53.99
CA LEU A 5 5.78 19.59 52.93
C LEU A 5 6.64 19.56 51.63
N CYS A 6 7.02 18.34 51.21
CA CYS A 6 7.58 18.10 49.87
C CYS A 6 6.45 18.11 48.85
N THR A 7 6.33 19.17 48.09
CA THR A 7 5.49 19.22 46.88
C THR A 7 6.21 18.52 45.73
N PHE A 8 5.74 17.30 45.37
CA PHE A 8 6.15 16.64 44.16
C PHE A 8 5.51 17.34 42.95
N ALA A 9 6.31 18.03 42.20
CA ALA A 9 5.91 18.52 40.88
C ALA A 9 5.86 17.33 39.93
N TRP A 10 4.65 16.94 39.51
CA TRP A 10 4.46 16.03 38.41
C TRP A 10 4.82 16.78 37.12
N THR A 11 5.99 16.49 36.56
CA THR A 11 6.29 16.85 35.19
C THR A 11 5.46 15.91 34.30
N SER A 12 4.41 16.46 33.68
CA SER A 12 3.69 15.80 32.62
C SER A 12 4.72 15.50 31.50
N VAL A 13 5.05 14.23 31.33
CA VAL A 13 5.77 13.75 30.16
C VAL A 13 4.82 14.03 28.99
N GLY A 14 5.19 15.00 28.15
CA GLY A 14 4.40 15.36 26.99
C GLY A 14 4.18 14.10 26.14
N GLU A 15 2.92 13.75 25.90
CA GLU A 15 2.54 12.78 24.90
C GLU A 15 3.18 13.22 23.58
N SER A 16 4.13 12.44 23.09
CA SER A 16 4.70 12.62 21.76
C SER A 16 3.59 12.32 20.74
N SER A 17 2.79 13.31 20.41
CA SER A 17 1.83 13.19 19.31
C SER A 17 2.61 12.87 18.03
N ASN A 18 2.19 11.86 17.28
CA ASN A 18 2.72 11.60 15.95
C ASN A 18 2.60 12.87 15.10
N PRO A 19 3.60 13.17 14.26
CA PRO A 19 3.53 14.32 13.36
C PRO A 19 2.30 14.20 12.46
N GLU A 20 1.71 15.34 12.13
CA GLU A 20 0.52 15.45 11.30
C GLU A 20 0.86 16.17 10.00
N LEU A 21 0.24 15.72 8.91
CA LEU A 21 0.24 16.41 7.63
C LEU A 21 -1.18 16.93 7.36
N LEU A 22 -1.35 18.23 7.40
CA LEU A 22 -2.64 18.87 7.19
C LEU A 22 -3.05 18.81 5.72
N ALA A 23 -4.35 18.75 5.46
CA ALA A 23 -4.89 18.74 4.09
C ALA A 23 -4.46 19.98 3.28
N THR A 24 -4.27 21.14 3.94
CA THR A 24 -3.78 22.39 3.33
C THR A 24 -2.29 22.36 3.00
N GLU A 25 -1.54 21.40 3.54
CA GLU A 25 -0.12 21.22 3.26
C GLU A 25 0.14 20.20 2.14
N LEU A 26 -0.90 19.61 1.56
CA LEU A 26 -0.73 18.59 0.50
C LEU A 26 -0.07 19.17 -0.74
N PRO A 27 0.81 18.40 -1.42
CA PRO A 27 1.36 18.81 -2.71
C PRO A 27 0.28 19.13 -3.72
N LEU A 28 0.45 20.24 -4.47
CA LEU A 28 -0.50 20.66 -5.51
C LEU A 28 -0.76 19.56 -6.56
N SER A 29 0.21 18.71 -6.82
CA SER A 29 0.04 17.56 -7.72
C SER A 29 -1.09 16.63 -7.28
N ILE A 30 -1.24 16.39 -5.98
CA ILE A 30 -2.31 15.56 -5.41
C ILE A 30 -3.66 16.28 -5.52
N VAL A 31 -3.70 17.55 -5.16
CA VAL A 31 -4.93 18.36 -5.19
C VAL A 31 -5.45 18.50 -6.62
N ASN A 32 -4.57 18.87 -7.56
CA ASN A 32 -4.93 19.06 -8.97
C ASN A 32 -5.39 17.76 -9.63
N GLU A 33 -4.78 16.62 -9.29
CA GLU A 33 -5.20 15.32 -9.79
C GLU A 33 -6.63 14.98 -9.34
N CYS A 34 -6.95 15.32 -8.11
CA CYS A 34 -8.28 15.14 -7.56
C CYS A 34 -9.33 16.01 -8.28
N GLU A 35 -9.03 17.27 -8.53
CA GLU A 35 -9.93 18.21 -9.24
C GLU A 35 -10.18 17.79 -10.68
N THR A 36 -9.15 17.30 -11.39
CA THR A 36 -9.28 16.87 -12.79
C THR A 36 -10.21 15.67 -12.95
N GLN A 37 -10.24 14.79 -11.98
CA GLN A 37 -11.10 13.59 -12.02
C GLN A 37 -12.57 13.87 -11.68
N ARG A 38 -12.95 15.11 -11.35
CA ARG A 38 -14.32 15.55 -10.94
C ARG A 38 -14.93 14.69 -9.83
N THR A 39 -14.14 13.92 -9.14
CA THR A 39 -14.57 12.96 -8.11
C THR A 39 -14.19 13.42 -6.70
N CYS A 40 -13.55 14.58 -6.58
CA CYS A 40 -13.10 15.16 -5.33
C CYS A 40 -13.80 16.49 -5.04
N GLN A 41 -14.23 16.68 -3.79
CA GLN A 41 -14.84 17.94 -3.33
C GLN A 41 -13.85 18.79 -2.52
N GLY A 42 -12.57 18.73 -2.84
CA GLY A 42 -11.51 19.56 -2.22
C GLY A 42 -10.63 18.82 -1.20
N ALA A 43 -9.72 19.57 -0.57
CA ALA A 43 -8.69 19.05 0.32
C ALA A 43 -9.23 18.30 1.57
N GLN A 44 -10.49 18.51 1.94
CA GLN A 44 -11.11 17.86 3.10
C GLN A 44 -11.37 16.35 2.92
N GLU A 45 -11.25 15.84 1.70
CA GLU A 45 -11.44 14.41 1.40
C GLU A 45 -10.18 13.56 1.59
N PHE A 46 -9.07 14.15 1.95
CA PHE A 46 -7.82 13.42 2.16
C PHE A 46 -7.60 13.08 3.63
N ILE A 47 -7.14 11.85 3.86
CA ILE A 47 -6.67 11.38 5.15
C ILE A 47 -5.18 11.14 5.03
N SER A 48 -4.40 11.71 5.93
CA SER A 48 -2.97 11.44 6.07
C SER A 48 -2.73 10.50 7.25
N ARG A 49 -1.83 9.54 7.08
CA ARG A 49 -1.38 8.64 8.13
C ARG A 49 0.14 8.65 8.19
N TRP A 50 0.67 9.01 9.33
CA TRP A 50 2.11 8.95 9.57
C TRP A 50 2.64 7.50 9.46
N VAL A 51 3.77 7.33 8.80
CA VAL A 51 4.41 6.03 8.55
C VAL A 51 5.71 5.92 9.35
N SER A 52 6.61 6.87 9.16
CA SER A 52 7.94 6.83 9.76
C SER A 52 8.59 8.21 9.73
N ARG A 53 9.63 8.36 10.54
CA ARG A 53 10.54 9.51 10.49
C ARG A 53 11.87 9.07 9.91
N ASN A 54 12.37 9.85 8.97
CA ASN A 54 13.70 9.69 8.42
C ASN A 54 14.51 10.95 8.70
N GLN A 55 15.56 10.86 9.54
CA GLN A 55 16.45 11.95 9.92
C GLN A 55 15.73 13.29 10.21
N SER A 56 15.46 14.07 9.17
CA SER A 56 14.84 15.41 9.24
C SER A 56 13.49 15.51 8.53
N SER A 57 12.90 14.41 8.10
CA SER A 57 11.62 14.39 7.37
C SER A 57 10.68 13.32 7.92
N ASP A 58 9.39 13.55 7.78
CA ASP A 58 8.33 12.62 8.14
C ASP A 58 7.65 12.08 6.88
N LEU A 59 7.45 10.78 6.82
CA LEU A 59 6.78 10.09 5.72
C LEU A 59 5.32 9.79 6.09
N PHE A 60 4.42 10.10 5.17
CA PHE A 60 2.98 9.90 5.31
C PHE A 60 2.44 9.08 4.14
N VAL A 61 1.43 8.26 4.43
CA VAL A 61 0.50 7.77 3.41
C VAL A 61 -0.70 8.71 3.39
N VAL A 62 -0.99 9.25 2.22
CA VAL A 62 -2.17 10.07 1.95
C VAL A 62 -3.11 9.27 1.08
N TYR A 63 -4.39 9.22 1.42
CA TYR A 63 -5.43 8.53 0.65
C TYR A 63 -6.75 9.30 0.73
N ARG A 64 -7.64 9.02 -0.20
CA ARG A 64 -8.95 9.66 -0.24
C ARG A 64 -9.90 8.98 0.73
N ALA A 65 -10.56 9.78 1.58
CA ALA A 65 -11.48 9.27 2.60
C ALA A 65 -12.69 8.52 2.01
N ALA A 66 -13.21 9.00 0.88
CA ALA A 66 -14.41 8.44 0.23
C ALA A 66 -14.12 7.28 -0.74
N CYS A 67 -12.89 6.76 -0.74
CA CYS A 67 -12.49 5.73 -1.69
C CYS A 67 -12.97 4.35 -1.25
N THR A 68 -14.11 3.91 -1.78
CA THR A 68 -14.74 2.62 -1.45
C THR A 68 -14.52 1.54 -2.52
N SER A 69 -13.93 1.91 -3.68
CA SER A 69 -13.71 0.98 -4.80
C SER A 69 -12.33 1.18 -5.43
N ASP A 70 -11.70 0.11 -5.92
CA ASP A 70 -10.49 0.18 -6.73
C ASP A 70 -10.83 0.70 -8.17
N PRO A 71 -9.96 1.51 -8.78
CA PRO A 71 -8.68 2.03 -8.29
C PRO A 71 -8.84 3.31 -7.46
N CYS A 72 -8.26 3.32 -6.26
CA CYS A 72 -8.18 4.50 -5.40
C CYS A 72 -6.80 5.11 -5.48
N GLY A 73 -6.74 6.44 -5.65
CA GLY A 73 -5.48 7.17 -5.52
C GLY A 73 -4.99 7.17 -4.08
N SER A 74 -3.73 6.83 -3.92
CA SER A 74 -2.98 6.94 -2.67
C SER A 74 -1.58 7.45 -2.98
N TRP A 75 -0.98 8.17 -2.05
CA TRP A 75 0.33 8.78 -2.27
C TRP A 75 1.21 8.60 -1.04
N LEU A 76 2.50 8.33 -1.28
CA LEU A 76 3.53 8.52 -0.26
C LEU A 76 4.02 9.96 -0.36
N VAL A 77 3.88 10.70 0.72
CA VAL A 77 4.27 12.10 0.84
C VAL A 77 5.31 12.24 1.93
N GLU A 78 6.44 12.84 1.61
CA GLU A 78 7.47 13.18 2.57
C GLU A 78 7.40 14.66 2.92
N LYS A 79 7.21 14.98 4.20
CA LYS A 79 7.24 16.34 4.73
C LYS A 79 8.68 16.70 5.07
N THR A 80 9.31 17.48 4.21
CA THR A 80 10.68 17.96 4.36
C THR A 80 10.71 19.39 4.95
N SER A 81 11.88 19.90 5.27
CA SER A 81 12.07 21.30 5.69
C SER A 81 11.68 22.32 4.60
N GLN A 82 11.64 21.90 3.34
CA GLN A 82 11.26 22.74 2.20
C GLN A 82 9.78 22.61 1.82
N GLY A 83 9.05 21.74 2.52
CA GLY A 83 7.65 21.45 2.27
C GLY A 83 7.40 19.98 1.90
N PRO A 84 6.13 19.62 1.69
CA PRO A 84 5.73 18.26 1.36
C PRO A 84 6.03 17.93 -0.11
N VAL A 85 6.56 16.72 -0.34
CA VAL A 85 6.93 16.21 -1.66
C VAL A 85 6.28 14.85 -1.89
N THR A 86 5.60 14.66 -3.03
CA THR A 86 5.07 13.36 -3.42
C THR A 86 6.23 12.46 -3.86
N ARG A 87 6.43 11.33 -3.19
CA ARG A 87 7.50 10.36 -3.49
C ARG A 87 7.01 9.22 -4.37
N LEU A 88 5.75 8.79 -4.20
CA LEU A 88 5.14 7.74 -5.02
C LEU A 88 3.63 7.98 -5.11
N ALA A 89 3.08 7.91 -6.32
CA ALA A 89 1.64 7.87 -6.56
C ALA A 89 1.20 6.41 -6.80
N MET A 90 0.12 5.99 -6.13
CA MET A 90 -0.37 4.63 -6.14
C MET A 90 -1.87 4.63 -6.41
N TYR A 91 -2.33 3.86 -7.40
CA TYR A 91 -3.75 3.84 -7.81
C TYR A 91 -4.45 2.53 -7.48
N ASN A 92 -3.82 1.69 -6.67
CA ASN A 92 -4.31 0.38 -6.31
C ASN A 92 -4.05 0.10 -4.83
N ARG A 93 -4.50 -1.05 -4.36
CA ARG A 93 -4.12 -1.51 -3.03
C ARG A 93 -2.61 -1.61 -2.92
N PHE A 94 -2.09 -1.23 -1.77
CA PHE A 94 -0.66 -1.30 -1.53
C PHE A 94 -0.37 -1.80 -0.12
N ARG A 95 0.85 -2.29 0.05
CA ARG A 95 1.40 -2.69 1.33
C ARG A 95 2.80 -2.09 1.47
N LEU A 96 3.06 -1.47 2.62
CA LEU A 96 4.40 -1.05 2.96
C LEU A 96 5.16 -2.24 3.54
N ILE A 97 6.35 -2.47 3.02
CA ILE A 97 7.24 -3.54 3.45
C ILE A 97 8.43 -2.88 4.13
N ASN A 98 8.77 -3.35 5.33
CA ASN A 98 9.97 -2.87 6.01
C ASN A 98 11.21 -3.27 5.22
N GLY A 99 11.77 -2.31 4.50
CA GLY A 99 13.03 -2.44 3.79
C GLY A 99 14.22 -2.12 4.72
N ASN A 100 15.42 -2.35 4.22
CA ASN A 100 16.67 -1.96 4.92
C ASN A 100 16.99 -0.47 4.74
N ASN A 101 16.12 0.28 4.09
CA ASN A 101 16.30 1.67 3.73
C ASN A 101 15.54 2.61 4.66
N THR A 102 15.86 3.89 4.57
CA THR A 102 15.19 4.97 5.31
C THR A 102 13.71 5.13 4.94
N HIS A 103 13.31 4.60 3.78
CA HIS A 103 11.92 4.54 3.31
C HIS A 103 11.50 3.08 3.17
N PRO A 104 10.25 2.73 3.48
CA PRO A 104 9.74 1.38 3.28
C PRO A 104 9.67 1.03 1.79
N ASP A 105 9.90 -0.23 1.45
CA ASP A 105 9.56 -0.73 0.13
C ASP A 105 8.03 -0.80 -0.03
N VAL A 106 7.55 -0.74 -1.27
CA VAL A 106 6.11 -0.71 -1.57
C VAL A 106 5.75 -1.84 -2.51
N GLU A 107 4.80 -2.66 -2.09
CA GLU A 107 4.13 -3.61 -2.96
C GLU A 107 2.76 -3.05 -3.33
N MET A 108 2.51 -2.85 -4.62
CA MET A 108 1.19 -2.49 -5.14
C MET A 108 0.52 -3.74 -5.71
N GLN A 109 -0.75 -3.93 -5.35
CA GLN A 109 -1.58 -5.01 -5.83
C GLN A 109 -2.63 -4.48 -6.79
N ARG A 110 -2.62 -4.95 -8.03
CA ARG A 110 -3.61 -4.62 -9.05
C ARG A 110 -4.41 -5.87 -9.43
N ARG A 111 -5.72 -5.82 -9.27
CA ARG A 111 -6.60 -6.85 -9.83
C ARG A 111 -6.68 -6.64 -11.35
N VAL A 112 -6.21 -7.60 -12.11
CA VAL A 112 -6.23 -7.59 -13.58
C VAL A 112 -7.54 -8.19 -14.09
N SER A 113 -7.98 -9.28 -13.45
CA SER A 113 -9.25 -9.96 -13.71
C SER A 113 -9.74 -10.64 -12.43
N ASP A 114 -10.85 -11.35 -12.50
CA ASP A 114 -11.36 -12.15 -11.37
C ASP A 114 -10.40 -13.27 -10.95
N SER A 115 -9.59 -13.74 -11.89
CA SER A 115 -8.65 -14.83 -11.69
C SER A 115 -7.18 -14.42 -11.72
N GLN A 116 -6.86 -13.13 -11.90
CA GLN A 116 -5.48 -12.65 -11.99
C GLN A 116 -5.25 -11.40 -11.17
N THR A 117 -4.19 -11.43 -10.37
CA THR A 117 -3.68 -10.29 -9.60
C THR A 117 -2.23 -10.04 -9.97
N SER A 118 -1.88 -8.79 -10.26
CA SER A 118 -0.51 -8.35 -10.52
C SER A 118 0.03 -7.62 -9.31
N TYR A 119 1.22 -7.98 -8.88
CA TYR A 119 1.98 -7.33 -7.81
C TYR A 119 3.15 -6.59 -8.43
N VAL A 120 3.28 -5.32 -8.09
CA VAL A 120 4.37 -4.45 -8.55
C VAL A 120 5.16 -3.99 -7.34
N TYR A 121 6.47 -4.21 -7.37
CA TYR A 121 7.37 -3.88 -6.27
C TYR A 121 8.17 -2.63 -6.58
N TYR A 122 8.21 -1.71 -5.61
CA TYR A 122 9.00 -0.50 -5.64
C TYR A 122 9.93 -0.47 -4.46
N VAL A 123 11.18 -0.15 -4.72
CA VAL A 123 12.24 0.00 -3.72
C VAL A 123 12.74 1.43 -3.74
N TRP A 124 13.02 1.97 -2.56
CA TRP A 124 13.62 3.29 -2.43
C TRP A 124 15.07 3.26 -2.91
N ALA A 125 15.41 4.09 -3.90
CA ALA A 125 16.73 4.19 -4.48
C ALA A 125 17.17 5.65 -4.54
N LYS A 126 18.17 6.01 -3.74
CA LYS A 126 18.71 7.37 -3.61
C LYS A 126 17.67 8.39 -3.12
N ASP A 127 16.82 8.92 -4.02
CA ASP A 127 15.89 10.02 -3.78
C ASP A 127 14.47 9.77 -4.35
N HIS A 128 14.23 8.58 -4.91
CA HIS A 128 12.95 8.22 -5.52
C HIS A 128 12.68 6.72 -5.43
N TYR A 129 11.43 6.33 -5.69
CA TYR A 129 11.05 4.92 -5.80
C TYR A 129 11.31 4.39 -7.20
N VAL A 130 11.95 3.23 -7.29
CA VAL A 130 12.22 2.51 -8.53
C VAL A 130 11.42 1.22 -8.56
N LYS A 131 10.71 0.98 -9.65
CA LYS A 131 10.06 -0.30 -9.90
C LYS A 131 11.13 -1.38 -10.13
N THR A 132 11.10 -2.44 -9.34
CA THR A 132 12.09 -3.52 -9.41
C THR A 132 11.54 -4.82 -9.99
N GLU A 133 10.29 -5.16 -9.64
CA GLU A 133 9.71 -6.45 -10.00
C GLU A 133 8.22 -6.30 -10.33
N THR A 134 7.73 -7.14 -11.23
CA THR A 134 6.29 -7.39 -11.41
C THR A 134 6.09 -8.90 -11.36
N ARG A 135 5.15 -9.34 -10.51
CA ARG A 135 4.78 -10.74 -10.36
C ARG A 135 3.27 -10.87 -10.49
N ASP A 136 2.82 -11.76 -11.35
CA ASP A 136 1.42 -12.11 -11.45
C ASP A 136 1.11 -13.36 -10.62
N THR A 137 -0.07 -13.39 -10.03
CA THR A 137 -0.64 -14.58 -9.39
C THR A 137 -2.03 -14.85 -9.98
N TYR A 138 -2.37 -16.11 -10.05
CA TYR A 138 -3.64 -16.59 -10.62
C TYR A 138 -4.43 -17.29 -9.54
N HIS A 139 -5.71 -16.90 -9.40
CA HIS A 139 -6.64 -17.50 -8.47
C HIS A 139 -7.60 -18.40 -9.24
N VAL A 140 -7.38 -19.71 -9.15
CA VAL A 140 -8.10 -20.69 -9.94
C VAL A 140 -8.81 -21.67 -9.01
N ASN A 141 -10.13 -21.55 -8.87
CA ASN A 141 -10.94 -22.44 -8.04
C ASN A 141 -10.40 -22.65 -6.61
N GLY A 142 -10.01 -21.53 -5.96
CA GLY A 142 -9.47 -21.57 -4.60
C GLY A 142 -7.98 -21.91 -4.49
N VAL A 143 -7.30 -22.10 -5.62
CA VAL A 143 -5.85 -22.28 -5.68
C VAL A 143 -5.19 -21.00 -6.15
N GLU A 144 -4.13 -20.58 -5.44
CA GLU A 144 -3.27 -19.49 -5.86
C GLU A 144 -1.96 -20.06 -6.45
N CYS A 145 -1.59 -19.63 -7.66
CA CYS A 145 -0.39 -20.06 -8.36
C CYS A 145 0.28 -18.90 -9.09
N GLY A 146 1.62 -18.86 -9.07
CA GLY A 146 2.40 -17.81 -9.71
C GLY A 146 2.68 -18.04 -11.19
N THR A 147 2.51 -19.27 -11.69
CA THR A 147 2.73 -19.65 -13.09
C THR A 147 1.70 -20.67 -13.56
N ARG A 148 1.55 -20.76 -14.89
CA ARG A 148 0.69 -21.76 -15.53
C ARG A 148 1.03 -23.18 -15.08
N ASP A 149 2.32 -23.50 -15.06
CA ASP A 149 2.79 -24.83 -14.68
C ASP A 149 2.50 -25.16 -13.23
N GLN A 150 2.58 -24.18 -12.32
CA GLN A 150 2.17 -24.34 -10.92
C GLN A 150 0.68 -24.64 -10.80
N CYS A 151 -0.17 -23.92 -11.55
CA CYS A 151 -1.60 -24.20 -11.58
C CYS A 151 -1.89 -25.62 -12.09
N TYR A 152 -1.20 -26.07 -13.14
CA TYR A 152 -1.34 -27.46 -13.63
C TYR A 152 -0.84 -28.49 -12.61
N ALA A 153 0.25 -28.21 -11.91
CA ALA A 153 0.74 -29.10 -10.87
C ALA A 153 -0.29 -29.26 -9.73
N GLU A 154 -0.97 -28.18 -9.33
CA GLU A 154 -2.05 -28.27 -8.33
C GLU A 154 -3.27 -29.04 -8.86
N ALA A 155 -3.64 -28.91 -10.13
CA ALA A 155 -4.68 -29.74 -10.74
C ALA A 155 -4.31 -31.25 -10.73
N VAL A 156 -3.07 -31.58 -11.09
CA VAL A 156 -2.55 -32.96 -11.04
C VAL A 156 -2.59 -33.53 -9.61
N LYS A 157 -2.21 -32.71 -8.63
CA LYS A 157 -2.25 -33.08 -7.21
C LYS A 157 -3.69 -33.34 -6.74
N ALA A 158 -4.65 -32.46 -7.11
CA ALA A 158 -6.06 -32.65 -6.80
C ALA A 158 -6.59 -33.96 -7.41
N ASN A 159 -6.25 -34.25 -8.65
CA ASN A 159 -6.68 -35.49 -9.31
C ASN A 159 -6.10 -36.75 -8.64
N ARG A 160 -4.83 -36.74 -8.24
CA ARG A 160 -4.20 -37.84 -7.50
C ARG A 160 -4.87 -38.10 -6.15
N ASN A 161 -5.40 -37.08 -5.53
CA ASN A 161 -6.15 -37.13 -4.27
C ASN A 161 -7.65 -37.45 -4.47
N GLN A 162 -8.04 -37.94 -5.66
CA GLN A 162 -9.42 -38.31 -6.04
C GLN A 162 -10.40 -37.13 -6.09
N HIS A 163 -9.91 -35.88 -6.14
CA HIS A 163 -10.71 -34.67 -6.33
C HIS A 163 -10.81 -34.30 -7.82
N THR A 164 -11.29 -35.25 -8.65
CA THR A 164 -11.29 -35.12 -10.12
C THR A 164 -12.06 -33.91 -10.62
N ASP A 165 -13.24 -33.62 -10.05
CA ASP A 165 -14.04 -32.46 -10.46
C ASP A 165 -13.34 -31.14 -10.16
N HIS A 166 -12.61 -31.07 -9.05
CA HIS A 166 -11.79 -29.91 -8.70
C HIS A 166 -10.63 -29.74 -9.66
N ALA A 167 -9.95 -30.83 -10.00
CA ALA A 167 -8.86 -30.84 -10.97
C ALA A 167 -9.31 -30.36 -12.36
N LEU A 168 -10.47 -30.83 -12.83
CA LEU A 168 -11.06 -30.40 -14.10
C LEU A 168 -11.37 -28.90 -14.12
N LYS A 169 -11.96 -28.37 -13.06
CA LYS A 169 -12.25 -26.92 -12.93
C LYS A 169 -10.97 -26.08 -12.95
N ILE A 170 -9.89 -26.52 -12.32
CA ILE A 170 -8.59 -25.86 -12.41
C ILE A 170 -8.10 -25.86 -13.86
N TRP A 171 -8.11 -26.97 -14.54
CA TRP A 171 -7.65 -27.09 -15.93
C TRP A 171 -8.46 -26.23 -16.89
N GLU A 172 -9.78 -26.27 -16.83
CA GLU A 172 -10.65 -25.46 -17.68
C GLU A 172 -10.37 -23.95 -17.48
N THR A 173 -10.22 -23.53 -16.23
CA THR A 173 -9.93 -22.11 -15.94
C THR A 173 -8.54 -21.73 -16.44
N VAL A 174 -7.52 -22.56 -16.21
CA VAL A 174 -6.14 -22.31 -16.66
C VAL A 174 -6.05 -22.23 -18.18
N HIS A 175 -6.81 -23.02 -18.92
CA HIS A 175 -6.86 -22.93 -20.38
C HIS A 175 -7.52 -21.65 -20.88
N GLY A 176 -8.47 -21.10 -20.17
CA GLY A 176 -9.18 -19.86 -20.53
C GLY A 176 -8.42 -18.58 -20.17
N LEU A 177 -7.30 -18.66 -19.40
CA LEU A 177 -6.52 -17.49 -19.00
C LEU A 177 -5.53 -17.07 -20.10
N SER A 178 -5.39 -15.76 -20.28
CA SER A 178 -4.28 -15.19 -21.06
C SER A 178 -3.02 -15.20 -20.20
N TRP A 179 -2.07 -16.04 -20.57
CA TRP A 179 -0.76 -16.10 -19.91
C TRP A 179 0.22 -15.18 -20.61
N ILE A 180 0.83 -14.28 -19.84
CA ILE A 180 1.85 -13.33 -20.30
C ILE A 180 3.24 -13.91 -20.04
#